data_41b9006fc9495e1275ef59bcc7d50344
#
_entry.id   41b9006fc9495e1275ef59bcc7d50344
#
_cell.length_a   1.000
_cell.length_b   1.000
_cell.length_c   1.000
_cell.angle_alpha   90.00
_cell.angle_beta   90.00
_cell.angle_gamma   90.00
#
_symmetry.space_group_name_H-M   'P 1'
#
loop_
_entity.id
_entity.type
_entity.pdbx_description
1 polymer ?
#
loop_
_entity_poly.entity_id
_entity_poly.type
_entity_poly.pdbx_seq_one_letter_code
_entity_poly.pdbx_strand_id
1 'polypeptide(L)'
;VALAGSSKPKIKAAGYPNDRIQAIKDGLVGIDQADVSFHNENIYSLNAQAFGTQKTYEVTEVGLIPYASKYINEGFRDYVLIPVFISRTFRHRNIYVHVDSGIEKPEDLRGKRVGTPGYGMSASTWIRGMLLDEYGVKANELRWIETTKSSDAGTLNTGFAQYYFPDDFPLEKGPPGVDESELLLSGGCDALITAVTPKSYEDGIP
;
A
#
# COMPACT_ATOMS: atom_id res chain seq x y z
N VAL A 1 -2.93 50.01 -20.39
CA VAL A 1 -3.90 49.20 -19.63
C VAL A 1 -3.08 48.04 -19.05
N ALA A 2 -2.71 48.15 -17.76
CA ALA A 2 -2.05 47.05 -17.04
C ALA A 2 -3.05 45.92 -16.93
N LEU A 3 -2.75 44.76 -17.53
CA LEU A 3 -3.47 43.52 -17.28
C LEU A 3 -3.34 43.19 -15.80
N ALA A 4 -4.47 43.15 -15.10
CA ALA A 4 -4.53 42.69 -13.73
C ALA A 4 -3.82 41.34 -13.62
N GLY A 5 -2.76 41.26 -12.82
CA GLY A 5 -2.02 40.02 -12.63
C GLY A 5 -2.95 38.96 -12.10
N SER A 6 -3.23 37.96 -12.91
CA SER A 6 -3.96 36.76 -12.42
C SER A 6 -3.09 36.10 -11.35
N SER A 7 -3.60 36.02 -10.14
CA SER A 7 -2.93 35.26 -9.08
C SER A 7 -2.75 33.81 -9.57
N LYS A 8 -1.55 33.26 -9.37
CA LYS A 8 -1.28 31.85 -9.71
C LYS A 8 -2.29 30.95 -8.98
N PRO A 9 -2.77 29.87 -9.64
CA PRO A 9 -3.63 28.90 -8.97
C PRO A 9 -2.88 28.27 -7.80
N LYS A 10 -3.58 28.10 -6.68
CA LYS A 10 -3.05 27.41 -5.51
C LYS A 10 -3.40 25.94 -5.62
N ILE A 11 -2.39 25.07 -5.51
CA ILE A 11 -2.52 23.61 -5.59
C ILE A 11 -2.02 23.01 -4.28
N LYS A 12 -2.86 22.25 -3.62
CA LYS A 12 -2.47 21.42 -2.49
C LYS A 12 -2.11 20.03 -3.04
N ALA A 13 -0.85 19.64 -2.88
CA ALA A 13 -0.37 18.34 -3.24
C ALA A 13 -0.04 17.53 -1.98
N ALA A 14 -0.25 16.21 -2.02
CA ALA A 14 0.09 15.34 -0.92
C ALA A 14 0.70 14.01 -1.40
N GLY A 15 1.61 13.48 -0.60
CA GLY A 15 2.25 12.20 -0.88
C GLY A 15 2.89 11.60 0.36
N TYR A 16 3.28 10.33 0.23
CA TYR A 16 4.06 9.64 1.24
C TYR A 16 5.48 10.24 1.31
N PRO A 17 6.05 10.44 2.52
CA PRO A 17 7.39 11.01 2.65
C PRO A 17 8.44 10.15 1.91
N ASN A 18 9.13 10.73 0.96
CA ASN A 18 10.28 10.12 0.30
C ASN A 18 11.25 11.19 -0.24
N ASP A 19 12.46 10.80 -0.53
CA ASP A 19 13.55 11.65 -0.98
C ASP A 19 13.31 12.27 -2.37
N ARG A 20 12.56 11.60 -3.25
CA ARG A 20 12.31 12.05 -4.63
C ARG A 20 11.46 13.31 -4.73
N ILE A 21 10.64 13.57 -3.71
CA ILE A 21 9.79 14.77 -3.66
C ILE A 21 10.36 15.86 -2.73
N GLN A 22 11.49 15.58 -2.08
CA GLN A 22 12.04 16.48 -1.06
C GLN A 22 12.32 17.89 -1.60
N ALA A 23 12.86 18.00 -2.82
CA ALA A 23 13.17 19.29 -3.44
C ALA A 23 11.91 20.16 -3.67
N ILE A 24 10.77 19.55 -4.01
CA ILE A 24 9.50 20.26 -4.15
C ILE A 24 9.01 20.72 -2.77
N LYS A 25 9.10 19.82 -1.80
CA LYS A 25 8.68 20.07 -0.42
C LYS A 25 9.46 21.20 0.25
N ASP A 26 10.77 21.26 0.01
CA ASP A 26 11.66 22.29 0.53
C ASP A 26 11.58 23.59 -0.27
N GLY A 27 10.76 23.66 -1.32
CA GLY A 27 10.62 24.84 -2.17
C GLY A 27 11.84 25.12 -3.07
N LEU A 28 12.76 24.16 -3.20
CA LEU A 28 13.94 24.27 -4.07
C LEU A 28 13.57 24.14 -5.56
N VAL A 29 12.48 23.43 -5.84
CA VAL A 29 11.90 23.28 -7.18
C VAL A 29 10.42 23.62 -7.09
N GLY A 30 9.98 24.53 -7.95
CA GLY A 30 8.58 24.99 -8.02
C GLY A 30 7.95 24.72 -9.38
N ILE A 31 6.70 25.11 -9.49
CA ILE A 31 5.95 25.12 -10.76
C ILE A 31 5.70 26.57 -11.15
N ASP A 32 6.23 27.03 -12.30
CA ASP A 32 6.19 28.43 -12.69
C ASP A 32 4.77 29.01 -12.78
N GLN A 33 3.79 28.16 -13.06
CA GLN A 33 2.41 28.58 -13.32
C GLN A 33 1.46 28.33 -12.13
N ALA A 34 1.95 27.83 -10.98
CA ALA A 34 1.13 27.52 -9.82
C ALA A 34 1.90 27.72 -8.50
N ASP A 35 1.15 28.07 -7.45
CA ASP A 35 1.66 28.05 -6.07
C ASP A 35 1.31 26.69 -5.46
N VAL A 36 2.30 25.83 -5.28
CA VAL A 36 2.11 24.46 -4.76
C VAL A 36 2.47 24.41 -3.29
N SER A 37 1.56 23.91 -2.47
CA SER A 37 1.84 23.47 -1.09
C SER A 37 1.87 21.95 -1.02
N PHE A 38 2.94 21.37 -0.46
CA PHE A 38 3.09 19.92 -0.36
C PHE A 38 2.91 19.44 1.09
N HIS A 39 2.08 18.40 1.26
CA HIS A 39 1.73 17.81 2.55
C HIS A 39 2.18 16.34 2.63
N ASN A 40 2.80 15.97 3.74
CA ASN A 40 3.15 14.58 4.01
C ASN A 40 2.01 13.88 4.72
N GLU A 41 1.62 12.76 4.16
CA GLU A 41 0.58 11.89 4.73
C GLU A 41 0.99 10.43 4.57
N ASN A 42 0.45 9.54 5.39
CA ASN A 42 0.61 8.11 5.15
C ASN A 42 -0.31 7.65 4.01
N ILE A 43 0.07 6.57 3.33
CA ILE A 43 -0.66 6.08 2.15
C ILE A 43 -2.10 5.65 2.45
N TYR A 44 -2.39 5.19 3.66
CA TYR A 44 -3.75 4.80 4.05
C TYR A 44 -4.65 6.03 4.17
N SER A 45 -4.15 7.12 4.77
CA SER A 45 -4.82 8.42 4.85
C SER A 45 -5.06 9.00 3.45
N LEU A 46 -4.03 8.98 2.58
CA LEU A 46 -4.14 9.47 1.20
C LEU A 46 -5.19 8.69 0.40
N ASN A 47 -5.20 7.36 0.47
CA ASN A 47 -6.20 6.53 -0.18
C ASN A 47 -7.61 6.80 0.38
N ALA A 48 -7.74 6.90 1.71
CA ALA A 48 -9.03 7.17 2.35
C ALA A 48 -9.60 8.53 1.91
N GLN A 49 -8.78 9.56 1.79
CA GLN A 49 -9.20 10.88 1.31
C GLN A 49 -9.49 10.86 -0.20
N ALA A 50 -8.62 10.24 -1.01
CA ALA A 50 -8.80 10.19 -2.46
C ALA A 50 -10.08 9.45 -2.86
N PHE A 51 -10.40 8.34 -2.19
CA PHE A 51 -11.57 7.52 -2.49
C PHE A 51 -12.81 7.85 -1.64
N GLY A 52 -12.65 8.68 -0.61
CA GLY A 52 -13.74 9.17 0.23
C GLY A 52 -14.53 10.30 -0.42
N THR A 53 -15.46 10.87 0.35
CA THR A 53 -16.32 11.97 -0.10
C THR A 53 -15.63 13.34 -0.05
N GLN A 54 -14.65 13.51 0.83
CA GLN A 54 -13.88 14.75 0.95
C GLN A 54 -12.59 14.66 0.15
N LYS A 55 -12.43 15.57 -0.81
CA LYS A 55 -11.23 15.71 -1.63
C LYS A 55 -10.41 16.87 -1.10
N THR A 56 -9.41 16.57 -0.28
CA THR A 56 -8.59 17.59 0.38
C THR A 56 -7.50 18.15 -0.53
N TYR A 57 -7.01 17.33 -1.46
CA TYR A 57 -5.87 17.63 -2.31
C TYR A 57 -6.24 17.59 -3.78
N GLU A 58 -5.74 18.57 -4.56
CA GLU A 58 -5.89 18.58 -6.01
C GLU A 58 -4.96 17.56 -6.68
N VAL A 59 -3.78 17.30 -6.07
CA VAL A 59 -2.83 16.29 -6.50
C VAL A 59 -2.49 15.40 -5.31
N THR A 60 -2.65 14.10 -5.47
CA THR A 60 -2.38 13.16 -4.37
C THR A 60 -1.75 11.85 -4.86
N GLU A 61 -0.84 11.31 -4.07
CA GLU A 61 -0.39 9.94 -4.26
C GLU A 61 -1.50 8.98 -3.90
N VAL A 62 -1.66 7.92 -4.67
CA VAL A 62 -2.64 6.84 -4.42
C VAL A 62 -2.03 5.48 -4.70
N GLY A 63 -2.55 4.45 -4.07
CA GLY A 63 -2.23 3.07 -4.41
C GLY A 63 -2.78 2.72 -5.80
N LEU A 64 -1.92 2.26 -6.71
CA LEU A 64 -2.31 1.93 -8.08
C LEU A 64 -3.42 0.87 -8.13
N ILE A 65 -3.30 -0.20 -7.37
CA ILE A 65 -4.29 -1.28 -7.38
C ILE A 65 -5.63 -0.85 -6.76
N PRO A 66 -5.68 -0.17 -5.60
CA PRO A 66 -6.92 0.44 -5.11
C PRO A 66 -7.58 1.37 -6.13
N TYR A 67 -6.79 2.22 -6.82
CA TYR A 67 -7.34 3.08 -7.86
C TYR A 67 -7.93 2.28 -9.01
N ALA A 68 -7.17 1.32 -9.56
CA ALA A 68 -7.63 0.49 -10.69
C ALA A 68 -8.91 -0.29 -10.34
N SER A 69 -8.97 -0.86 -9.13
CA SER A 69 -10.15 -1.56 -8.64
C SER A 69 -11.38 -0.66 -8.61
N LYS A 70 -11.28 0.52 -8.02
CA LYS A 70 -12.39 1.48 -7.98
C LYS A 70 -12.76 2.02 -9.35
N TYR A 71 -11.78 2.28 -10.20
CA TYR A 71 -12.00 2.75 -11.57
C TYR A 71 -12.79 1.72 -12.40
N ILE A 72 -12.42 0.44 -12.32
CA ILE A 72 -13.02 -0.64 -13.12
C ILE A 72 -14.37 -1.06 -12.55
N ASN A 73 -14.46 -1.28 -11.23
CA ASN A 73 -15.62 -1.93 -10.62
C ASN A 73 -16.68 -0.94 -10.11
N GLU A 74 -16.28 0.28 -9.73
CA GLU A 74 -17.18 1.27 -9.12
C GLU A 74 -17.36 2.52 -9.99
N GLY A 75 -16.70 2.60 -11.14
CA GLY A 75 -16.81 3.76 -12.03
C GLY A 75 -16.14 5.03 -11.47
N PHE A 76 -15.19 4.90 -10.55
CA PHE A 76 -14.50 6.05 -9.96
C PHE A 76 -13.80 6.92 -11.01
N ARG A 77 -14.05 8.26 -10.99
CA ARG A 77 -13.53 9.22 -11.97
C ARG A 77 -13.13 10.56 -11.33
N ASP A 78 -13.10 10.67 -10.01
CA ASP A 78 -12.83 11.94 -9.32
C ASP A 78 -11.37 12.40 -9.48
N TYR A 79 -10.47 11.45 -9.72
CA TYR A 79 -9.08 11.72 -10.07
C TYR A 79 -8.68 10.98 -11.34
N VAL A 80 -7.68 11.52 -12.04
CA VAL A 80 -7.01 10.87 -13.16
C VAL A 80 -5.58 10.54 -12.76
N LEU A 81 -5.06 9.39 -13.20
CA LEU A 81 -3.66 9.05 -12.98
C LEU A 81 -2.77 9.87 -13.91
N ILE A 82 -1.70 10.41 -13.37
CA ILE A 82 -0.60 10.97 -14.15
C ILE A 82 0.60 10.00 -14.08
N PRO A 83 1.46 9.92 -15.11
CA PRO A 83 2.52 8.91 -15.20
C PRO A 83 3.73 9.25 -14.32
N VAL A 84 3.48 9.54 -13.05
CA VAL A 84 4.50 9.84 -12.04
C VAL A 84 4.53 8.72 -11.02
N PHE A 85 5.57 7.88 -11.07
CA PHE A 85 5.74 6.73 -10.20
C PHE A 85 6.76 7.06 -9.11
N ILE A 86 6.29 7.50 -7.96
CA ILE A 86 7.13 7.97 -6.86
C ILE A 86 7.77 6.79 -6.12
N SER A 87 6.96 5.81 -5.72
CA SER A 87 7.45 4.65 -4.97
C SER A 87 7.90 3.53 -5.89
N ARG A 88 9.21 3.41 -6.10
CA ARG A 88 9.83 2.33 -6.88
C ARG A 88 10.73 1.51 -5.97
N THR A 89 10.30 0.30 -5.62
CA THR A 89 11.05 -0.60 -4.75
C THR A 89 10.99 -2.03 -5.27
N PHE A 90 12.07 -2.79 -5.07
CA PHE A 90 12.07 -4.23 -5.30
C PHE A 90 11.26 -4.93 -4.22
N ARG A 91 10.26 -5.69 -4.63
CA ARG A 91 9.30 -6.34 -3.72
C ARG A 91 9.74 -7.71 -3.21
N HIS A 92 10.80 -8.29 -3.75
CA HIS A 92 11.39 -9.55 -3.26
C HIS A 92 11.73 -9.52 -1.77
N ARG A 93 12.19 -8.37 -1.26
CA ARG A 93 12.52 -8.18 0.16
C ARG A 93 11.30 -8.05 1.09
N ASN A 94 10.09 -8.10 0.55
CA ASN A 94 8.86 -7.86 1.30
C ASN A 94 8.11 -9.15 1.67
N ILE A 95 8.83 -10.28 1.68
CA ILE A 95 8.36 -11.57 2.20
C ILE A 95 9.22 -11.88 3.43
N TYR A 96 8.57 -12.05 4.57
CA TYR A 96 9.23 -12.33 5.85
C TYR A 96 8.70 -13.65 6.39
N VAL A 97 9.58 -14.44 6.99
CA VAL A 97 9.24 -15.74 7.56
C VAL A 97 9.81 -15.84 8.97
N HIS A 98 9.16 -16.61 9.83
CA HIS A 98 9.75 -16.96 11.11
C HIS A 98 10.91 -17.92 10.89
N VAL A 99 12.02 -17.80 11.63
CA VAL A 99 13.23 -18.61 11.44
C VAL A 99 12.95 -20.10 11.58
N ASP A 100 11.99 -20.48 12.43
CA ASP A 100 11.60 -21.88 12.66
C ASP A 100 10.45 -22.35 11.75
N SER A 101 10.04 -21.58 10.75
CA SER A 101 8.90 -21.91 9.85
C SER A 101 9.19 -23.06 8.91
N GLY A 102 10.49 -23.38 8.67
CA GLY A 102 10.92 -24.34 7.66
C GLY A 102 10.70 -23.87 6.22
N ILE A 103 10.47 -22.57 6.01
CA ILE A 103 10.36 -21.96 4.68
C ILE A 103 11.73 -21.47 4.27
N GLU A 104 12.34 -22.10 3.28
CA GLU A 104 13.68 -21.77 2.77
C GLU A 104 13.66 -21.09 1.40
N LYS A 105 12.56 -21.29 0.65
CA LYS A 105 12.38 -20.76 -0.72
C LYS A 105 10.91 -20.41 -0.98
N PRO A 106 10.61 -19.59 -1.99
CA PRO A 106 9.25 -19.12 -2.28
C PRO A 106 8.23 -20.23 -2.50
N GLU A 107 8.65 -21.37 -3.09
CA GLU A 107 7.77 -22.51 -3.36
C GLU A 107 7.25 -23.19 -2.07
N ASP A 108 7.96 -23.03 -0.96
CA ASP A 108 7.57 -23.58 0.35
C ASP A 108 6.38 -22.85 0.97
N LEU A 109 6.00 -21.71 0.39
CA LEU A 109 4.80 -20.95 0.80
C LEU A 109 3.49 -21.68 0.46
N ARG A 110 3.51 -22.68 -0.45
CA ARG A 110 2.28 -23.44 -0.79
C ARG A 110 1.66 -24.10 0.43
N GLY A 111 0.36 -23.86 0.63
CA GLY A 111 -0.40 -24.36 1.78
C GLY A 111 -0.14 -23.65 3.10
N LYS A 112 0.80 -22.71 3.14
CA LYS A 112 1.15 -21.95 4.35
C LYS A 112 0.16 -20.82 4.62
N ARG A 113 0.06 -20.41 5.89
CA ARG A 113 -0.69 -19.23 6.32
C ARG A 113 0.16 -18.00 6.10
N VAL A 114 -0.36 -17.04 5.34
CA VAL A 114 0.37 -15.83 4.96
C VAL A 114 -0.38 -14.61 5.45
N GLY A 115 0.22 -13.91 6.41
CA GLY A 115 -0.31 -12.66 6.94
C GLY A 115 -0.06 -11.48 5.98
N THR A 116 -1.01 -10.55 5.91
CA THR A 116 -0.84 -9.29 5.17
C THR A 116 -1.69 -8.18 5.79
N PRO A 117 -1.21 -6.93 5.86
CA PRO A 117 -2.04 -5.81 6.30
C PRO A 117 -3.08 -5.39 5.25
N GLY A 118 -2.99 -5.90 4.03
CA GLY A 118 -3.97 -5.60 2.98
C GLY A 118 -3.74 -6.43 1.73
N TYR A 119 -4.66 -7.36 1.46
CA TYR A 119 -4.60 -8.22 0.28
C TYR A 119 -4.64 -7.41 -1.02
N GLY A 120 -5.47 -6.35 -1.09
CA GLY A 120 -5.62 -5.46 -2.25
C GLY A 120 -4.58 -4.35 -2.36
N MET A 121 -3.56 -4.32 -1.50
CA MET A 121 -2.46 -3.36 -1.61
C MET A 121 -1.66 -3.58 -2.90
N SER A 122 -1.17 -2.50 -3.50
CA SER A 122 -0.32 -2.58 -4.70
C SER A 122 0.90 -3.46 -4.47
N ALA A 123 1.56 -3.33 -3.31
CA ALA A 123 2.71 -4.16 -2.96
C ALA A 123 2.36 -5.66 -2.92
N SER A 124 1.30 -6.03 -2.22
CA SER A 124 0.85 -7.44 -2.11
C SER A 124 0.47 -8.02 -3.47
N THR A 125 -0.12 -7.21 -4.35
CA THR A 125 -0.47 -7.63 -5.72
C THR A 125 0.79 -7.88 -6.57
N TRP A 126 1.78 -6.99 -6.50
CA TRP A 126 3.05 -7.18 -7.18
C TRP A 126 3.80 -8.43 -6.70
N ILE A 127 3.82 -8.67 -5.38
CA ILE A 127 4.47 -9.86 -4.81
C ILE A 127 3.77 -11.13 -5.26
N ARG A 128 2.43 -11.15 -5.29
CA ARG A 128 1.69 -12.30 -5.82
C ARG A 128 1.97 -12.56 -7.31
N GLY A 129 2.09 -11.49 -8.11
CA GLY A 129 2.51 -11.60 -9.52
C GLY A 129 3.90 -12.22 -9.63
N MET A 130 4.87 -11.71 -8.88
CA MET A 130 6.24 -12.23 -8.82
C MET A 130 6.27 -13.71 -8.37
N LEU A 131 5.53 -14.07 -7.33
CA LEU A 131 5.43 -15.46 -6.86
C LEU A 131 4.90 -16.39 -7.95
N LEU A 132 3.92 -15.91 -8.72
CA LEU A 132 3.38 -16.69 -9.85
C LEU A 132 4.37 -16.78 -11.01
N ASP A 133 4.91 -15.65 -11.46
CA ASP A 133 5.68 -15.58 -12.70
C ASP A 133 7.08 -16.20 -12.57
N GLU A 134 7.73 -16.03 -11.41
CA GLU A 134 9.10 -16.49 -11.19
C GLU A 134 9.18 -17.86 -10.49
N TYR A 135 8.19 -18.17 -9.62
CA TYR A 135 8.24 -19.37 -8.77
C TYR A 135 7.04 -20.32 -8.97
N GLY A 136 6.10 -19.97 -9.84
CA GLY A 136 4.90 -20.77 -10.12
C GLY A 136 3.95 -20.93 -8.93
N VAL A 137 4.06 -20.07 -7.89
CA VAL A 137 3.22 -20.10 -6.70
C VAL A 137 1.98 -19.25 -6.92
N LYS A 138 0.81 -19.88 -6.98
CA LYS A 138 -0.46 -19.19 -7.20
C LYS A 138 -1.02 -18.64 -5.89
N ALA A 139 -1.70 -17.50 -5.96
CA ALA A 139 -2.29 -16.86 -4.79
C ALA A 139 -3.30 -17.74 -4.04
N ASN A 140 -4.06 -18.59 -4.74
CA ASN A 140 -5.03 -19.50 -4.13
C ASN A 140 -4.40 -20.80 -3.56
N GLU A 141 -3.09 -20.98 -3.71
CA GLU A 141 -2.34 -22.05 -3.05
C GLU A 141 -1.87 -21.66 -1.64
N LEU A 142 -2.02 -20.37 -1.27
CA LEU A 142 -1.70 -19.82 0.06
C LEU A 142 -3.00 -19.62 0.86
N ARG A 143 -2.90 -19.67 2.18
CA ARG A 143 -4.00 -19.32 3.09
C ARG A 143 -3.76 -17.91 3.61
N TRP A 144 -4.53 -16.97 3.14
CA TRP A 144 -4.33 -15.55 3.46
C TRP A 144 -5.01 -15.16 4.77
N ILE A 145 -4.30 -14.38 5.60
CA ILE A 145 -4.84 -13.78 6.81
C ILE A 145 -4.63 -12.26 6.71
N GLU A 146 -5.72 -11.52 6.55
CA GLU A 146 -5.66 -10.05 6.47
C GLU A 146 -5.85 -9.43 7.85
N THR A 147 -4.84 -8.70 8.34
CA THR A 147 -4.91 -8.03 9.63
C THR A 147 -5.74 -6.76 9.55
N THR A 148 -6.26 -6.30 10.69
CA THR A 148 -7.03 -5.05 10.80
C THR A 148 -6.19 -3.87 11.28
N LYS A 149 -4.92 -4.13 11.56
CA LYS A 149 -3.91 -3.17 12.02
C LYS A 149 -2.61 -3.45 11.29
N SER A 150 -1.80 -2.43 11.08
CA SER A 150 -0.44 -2.54 10.55
C SER A 150 0.56 -2.06 11.57
N SER A 151 1.71 -2.70 11.65
CA SER A 151 2.78 -2.37 12.60
C SER A 151 3.37 -0.97 12.37
N ASP A 152 3.28 -0.42 11.15
CA ASP A 152 3.76 0.92 10.81
C ASP A 152 2.69 2.02 10.89
N ALA A 153 1.42 1.67 10.70
CA ALA A 153 0.35 2.65 10.55
C ALA A 153 -0.80 2.52 11.57
N GLY A 154 -0.72 1.53 12.49
CA GLY A 154 -1.78 1.27 13.45
C GLY A 154 -3.05 0.73 12.80
N THR A 155 -4.22 1.18 13.28
CA THR A 155 -5.52 0.72 12.74
C THR A 155 -5.68 1.11 11.26
N LEU A 156 -5.96 0.14 10.41
CA LEU A 156 -6.13 0.33 8.99
C LEU A 156 -7.57 0.74 8.67
N ASN A 157 -7.72 1.81 7.91
CA ASN A 157 -8.98 2.12 7.25
C ASN A 157 -8.98 1.49 5.85
N THR A 158 -9.42 0.25 5.75
CA THR A 158 -9.50 -0.50 4.50
C THR A 158 -10.87 -0.44 3.84
N GLY A 159 -11.80 0.36 4.37
CA GLY A 159 -13.16 0.48 3.84
C GLY A 159 -13.25 0.97 2.39
N PHE A 160 -12.16 1.50 1.83
CA PHE A 160 -12.04 1.84 0.41
C PHE A 160 -11.63 0.66 -0.48
N ALA A 161 -11.17 -0.46 0.09
CA ALA A 161 -10.72 -1.63 -0.66
C ALA A 161 -11.81 -2.71 -0.62
N GLN A 162 -12.61 -2.77 -1.68
CA GLN A 162 -13.50 -3.89 -1.91
C GLN A 162 -12.79 -4.91 -2.79
N TYR A 163 -12.84 -6.18 -2.38
CA TYR A 163 -12.23 -7.27 -3.13
C TYR A 163 -13.28 -7.98 -3.99
N TYR A 164 -12.87 -8.34 -5.19
CA TYR A 164 -13.71 -9.00 -6.19
C TYR A 164 -13.06 -10.34 -6.57
N PHE A 165 -13.31 -11.37 -5.78
CA PHE A 165 -12.84 -12.73 -6.03
C PHE A 165 -13.92 -13.76 -5.62
N PRO A 166 -13.79 -15.04 -6.02
CA PRO A 166 -14.74 -16.08 -5.67
C PRO A 166 -14.93 -16.22 -4.16
N ASP A 167 -16.12 -16.64 -3.73
CA ASP A 167 -16.48 -16.80 -2.32
C ASP A 167 -15.61 -17.83 -1.58
N ASP A 168 -15.06 -18.81 -2.31
CA ASP A 168 -14.18 -19.86 -1.79
C ASP A 168 -12.69 -19.46 -1.79
N PHE A 169 -12.37 -18.20 -2.12
CA PHE A 169 -11.00 -17.74 -2.10
C PHE A 169 -10.43 -17.75 -0.66
N PRO A 170 -9.22 -18.33 -0.44
CA PRO A 170 -8.69 -18.60 0.89
C PRO A 170 -8.16 -17.31 1.57
N LEU A 171 -9.02 -16.33 1.82
CA LEU A 171 -8.73 -15.10 2.56
C LEU A 171 -9.64 -15.00 3.78
N GLU A 172 -9.05 -14.95 4.96
CA GLU A 172 -9.76 -14.76 6.22
C GLU A 172 -9.29 -13.48 6.93
N LYS A 173 -10.11 -12.96 7.83
CA LYS A 173 -9.73 -11.84 8.68
C LYS A 173 -8.96 -12.34 9.88
N GLY A 174 -7.84 -11.68 10.16
CA GLY A 174 -7.04 -11.93 11.35
C GLY A 174 -7.74 -11.47 12.65
N PRO A 175 -7.17 -11.82 13.80
CA PRO A 175 -7.71 -11.42 15.09
C PRO A 175 -7.80 -9.88 15.21
N PRO A 176 -8.88 -9.34 15.80
CA PRO A 176 -9.02 -7.90 16.00
C PRO A 176 -7.88 -7.31 16.83
N GLY A 177 -7.32 -6.19 16.36
CA GLY A 177 -6.28 -5.45 17.08
C GLY A 177 -4.87 -6.04 16.97
N VAL A 178 -4.69 -7.16 16.29
CA VAL A 178 -3.40 -7.80 16.04
C VAL A 178 -2.85 -7.31 14.70
N ASP A 179 -1.60 -6.85 14.67
CA ASP A 179 -0.91 -6.49 13.44
C ASP A 179 -0.14 -7.70 12.85
N GLU A 180 0.44 -7.50 11.67
CA GLU A 180 1.15 -8.57 10.95
C GLU A 180 2.39 -9.06 11.71
N SER A 181 3.12 -8.17 12.42
CA SER A 181 4.26 -8.55 13.25
C SER A 181 3.85 -9.43 14.42
N GLU A 182 2.81 -9.01 15.17
CA GLU A 182 2.25 -9.76 16.28
C GLU A 182 1.69 -11.12 15.82
N LEU A 183 1.07 -11.14 14.62
CA LEU A 183 0.53 -12.36 14.03
C LEU A 183 1.62 -13.38 13.73
N LEU A 184 2.76 -12.95 13.17
CA LEU A 184 3.90 -13.82 12.88
C LEU A 184 4.53 -14.35 14.18
N LEU A 185 4.84 -13.46 15.12
CA LEU A 185 5.49 -13.80 16.39
C LEU A 185 4.65 -14.76 17.24
N SER A 186 3.34 -14.64 17.20
CA SER A 186 2.43 -15.55 17.94
C SER A 186 2.23 -16.90 17.27
N GLY A 187 2.83 -17.14 16.09
CA GLY A 187 2.57 -18.33 15.27
C GLY A 187 1.19 -18.34 14.62
N GLY A 188 0.52 -17.21 14.56
CA GLY A 188 -0.76 -17.05 13.89
C GLY A 188 -0.66 -17.17 12.36
N CYS A 189 0.52 -16.88 11.80
CA CYS A 189 0.86 -17.17 10.40
C CYS A 189 2.29 -17.72 10.29
N ASP A 190 2.63 -18.26 9.11
CA ASP A 190 3.92 -18.88 8.85
C ASP A 190 4.85 -17.93 8.08
N ALA A 191 4.27 -16.95 7.38
CA ALA A 191 4.97 -15.92 6.62
C ALA A 191 4.16 -14.63 6.57
N LEU A 192 4.84 -13.52 6.24
CA LEU A 192 4.21 -12.22 5.97
C LEU A 192 4.51 -11.75 4.56
N ILE A 193 3.52 -11.12 3.94
CA ILE A 193 3.68 -10.31 2.73
C ILE A 193 3.18 -8.90 3.05
N THR A 194 4.10 -7.94 3.11
CA THR A 194 3.79 -6.56 3.52
C THR A 194 4.56 -5.53 2.68
N ALA A 195 4.07 -4.30 2.64
CA ALA A 195 4.71 -3.20 1.92
C ALA A 195 5.91 -2.59 2.63
N VAL A 196 5.97 -2.75 3.94
CA VAL A 196 6.93 -2.13 4.86
C VAL A 196 7.69 -3.20 5.63
N THR A 197 8.78 -2.81 6.28
CA THR A 197 9.50 -3.71 7.18
C THR A 197 8.67 -3.90 8.45
N PRO A 198 8.35 -5.14 8.84
CA PRO A 198 7.62 -5.41 10.08
C PRO A 198 8.42 -4.95 11.29
N LYS A 199 7.72 -4.45 12.31
CA LYS A 199 8.37 -3.95 13.52
C LYS A 199 9.22 -5.03 14.23
N SER A 200 8.75 -6.27 14.25
CA SER A 200 9.51 -7.39 14.80
C SER A 200 10.88 -7.57 14.14
N TYR A 201 10.95 -7.42 12.82
CA TYR A 201 12.22 -7.50 12.10
C TYR A 201 13.15 -6.32 12.43
N GLU A 202 12.62 -5.09 12.53
CA GLU A 202 13.39 -3.91 12.95
C GLU A 202 13.94 -4.04 14.37
N ASP A 203 13.16 -4.64 15.27
CA ASP A 203 13.54 -4.90 16.65
C ASP A 203 14.50 -6.11 16.78
N GLY A 204 14.85 -6.78 15.68
CA GLY A 204 15.77 -7.93 15.65
C GLY A 204 15.17 -9.20 16.27
N ILE A 205 13.86 -9.32 16.29
CA ILE A 205 13.17 -10.53 16.77
C ILE A 205 13.14 -11.54 15.61
N PRO A 206 13.67 -12.76 15.81
CA PRO A 206 13.82 -13.76 14.75
C PRO A 206 12.50 -14.37 14.25
#